data_a1afbbfe8eebb1f7d0227c578a53e8cd
#
_entry.id   a1afbbfe8eebb1f7d0227c578a53e8cd
#
_cell.length_a   1.000
_cell.length_b   1.000
_cell.length_c   1.000
_cell.angle_alpha   90.00
_cell.angle_beta   90.00
_cell.angle_gamma   90.00
#
_symmetry.space_group_name_H-M   'P 1'
#
loop_
_entity.id
_entity.type
_entity.pdbx_description
1 polymer ?
#
loop_
_entity_poly.entity_id
_entity_poly.type
_entity_poly.pdbx_seq_one_letter_code
_entity_poly.pdbx_strand_id
1 'polypeptide(L)'
;MVLLEKYPDKAALLKAVEDVEGLIVRSDIVDAEVFDAAPKLKIVVRAGAGYDNIDLNAATAKGVCVMYTPGQNSNAEAELVFGMTILMIRNHFNGTSGTELKGKKLGIHAYGQVGRNVARIAKGFDMEVYAFDPYCPDDVMKKDGVTPVASAEELYKTCQFVSLHIPATAETKQSINYSLLSLMPKGALLINTARKEVIYEEDLARILEERTDFHYVADVAPTIADTLKEKFGNRVFFTPKKMGAQTAEANINAGIAAARQSVGYLKDGIDKFRVNK
;
A
#
# COMPACT_ATOMS: atom_id res chain seq x y z
N MET A 1 29.78 -6.20 6.55
CA MET A 1 28.60 -5.34 6.29
C MET A 1 29.03 -3.90 6.57
N VAL A 2 28.78 -3.00 5.64
CA VAL A 2 29.02 -1.55 5.79
C VAL A 2 27.66 -0.87 5.83
N LEU A 3 27.46 0.05 6.76
CA LEU A 3 26.26 0.86 6.87
C LEU A 3 26.58 2.27 6.34
N LEU A 4 25.81 2.73 5.35
CA LEU A 4 25.92 4.07 4.79
C LEU A 4 24.68 4.88 5.19
N GLU A 5 24.81 5.78 6.15
CA GLU A 5 23.73 6.65 6.61
C GLU A 5 24.04 8.12 6.28
N LYS A 6 23.01 8.86 5.84
CA LYS A 6 23.05 10.31 5.66
C LYS A 6 24.25 10.78 4.82
N TYR A 7 24.52 10.12 3.71
CA TYR A 7 25.57 10.52 2.80
C TYR A 7 25.23 11.86 2.09
N PRO A 8 26.25 12.71 1.81
CA PRO A 8 26.03 14.07 1.35
C PRO A 8 25.52 14.17 -0.09
N ASP A 9 25.92 13.23 -0.95
CA ASP A 9 25.65 13.24 -2.38
C ASP A 9 25.72 11.84 -3.01
N LYS A 10 25.37 11.74 -4.27
CA LYS A 10 25.41 10.49 -5.03
C LYS A 10 26.84 9.94 -5.17
N ALA A 11 27.86 10.78 -5.23
CA ALA A 11 29.24 10.34 -5.37
C ALA A 11 29.68 9.47 -4.16
N ALA A 12 29.22 9.81 -2.96
CA ALA A 12 29.48 9.00 -1.77
C ALA A 12 28.81 7.61 -1.86
N LEU A 13 27.60 7.51 -2.43
CA LEU A 13 26.95 6.22 -2.70
C LEU A 13 27.76 5.41 -3.73
N LEU A 14 28.14 6.02 -4.86
CA LEU A 14 28.90 5.34 -5.92
C LEU A 14 30.20 4.77 -5.37
N LYS A 15 30.93 5.54 -4.57
CA LYS A 15 32.15 5.07 -3.90
C LYS A 15 31.90 3.92 -2.93
N ALA A 16 30.81 3.97 -2.19
CA ALA A 16 30.48 2.94 -1.19
C ALA A 16 30.10 1.59 -1.80
N VAL A 17 29.65 1.57 -3.07
CA VAL A 17 29.22 0.34 -3.74
C VAL A 17 30.32 -0.34 -4.58
N GLU A 18 31.50 0.27 -4.75
CA GLU A 18 32.60 -0.25 -5.60
C GLU A 18 33.01 -1.68 -5.28
N ASP A 19 32.91 -2.11 -4.03
CA ASP A 19 33.47 -3.38 -3.57
C ASP A 19 32.44 -4.29 -2.88
N VAL A 20 31.13 -4.06 -3.11
CA VAL A 20 30.05 -4.83 -2.47
C VAL A 20 29.51 -5.92 -3.39
N GLU A 21 29.15 -7.06 -2.82
CA GLU A 21 28.47 -8.17 -3.51
C GLU A 21 26.94 -8.12 -3.33
N GLY A 22 26.45 -7.44 -2.30
CA GLY A 22 25.03 -7.28 -2.00
C GLY A 22 24.71 -5.88 -1.49
N LEU A 23 23.63 -5.29 -1.96
CA LEU A 23 23.15 -3.98 -1.58
C LEU A 23 21.74 -4.08 -1.03
N ILE A 24 21.52 -3.52 0.17
CA ILE A 24 20.17 -3.34 0.73
C ILE A 24 19.85 -1.86 0.72
N VAL A 25 18.75 -1.49 0.08
CA VAL A 25 18.27 -0.11 0.00
C VAL A 25 16.83 0.01 0.49
N ARG A 26 16.44 1.19 0.93
CA ARG A 26 15.05 1.49 1.26
C ARG A 26 14.46 2.55 0.34
N SER A 27 15.08 3.70 0.23
CA SER A 27 14.58 4.85 -0.52
C SER A 27 15.58 5.39 -1.53
N ASP A 28 16.81 4.90 -1.49
CA ASP A 28 17.87 5.32 -2.40
C ASP A 28 17.54 4.86 -3.82
N ILE A 29 17.85 5.72 -4.78
CA ILE A 29 17.69 5.42 -6.20
C ILE A 29 18.88 4.56 -6.64
N VAL A 30 18.60 3.39 -7.20
CA VAL A 30 19.59 2.46 -7.76
C VAL A 30 19.39 2.44 -9.27
N ASP A 31 20.04 3.37 -9.96
CA ASP A 31 20.00 3.53 -11.40
C ASP A 31 21.22 2.88 -12.10
N ALA A 32 21.31 3.04 -13.41
CA ALA A 32 22.40 2.48 -14.22
C ALA A 32 23.79 2.89 -13.72
N GLU A 33 23.95 4.14 -13.25
CA GLU A 33 25.23 4.66 -12.76
C GLU A 33 25.69 3.93 -11.48
N VAL A 34 24.74 3.59 -10.58
CA VAL A 34 25.03 2.77 -9.39
C VAL A 34 25.47 1.36 -9.78
N PHE A 35 24.81 0.75 -10.77
CA PHE A 35 25.22 -0.58 -11.27
C PHE A 35 26.59 -0.55 -11.97
N ASP A 36 26.90 0.53 -12.68
CA ASP A 36 28.22 0.71 -13.32
C ASP A 36 29.34 0.86 -12.28
N ALA A 37 29.08 1.53 -11.17
CA ALA A 37 30.02 1.72 -10.09
C ALA A 37 30.23 0.47 -9.20
N ALA A 38 29.38 -0.56 -9.33
CA ALA A 38 29.37 -1.74 -8.47
C ALA A 38 29.72 -3.05 -9.24
N PRO A 39 30.95 -3.24 -9.74
CA PRO A 39 31.30 -4.36 -10.62
C PRO A 39 31.22 -5.74 -9.97
N LYS A 40 31.20 -5.83 -8.64
CA LYS A 40 31.08 -7.08 -7.89
C LYS A 40 29.66 -7.38 -7.41
N LEU A 41 28.70 -6.48 -7.66
CA LEU A 41 27.34 -6.57 -7.16
C LEU A 41 26.60 -7.75 -7.78
N LYS A 42 26.03 -8.61 -6.95
CA LYS A 42 25.27 -9.81 -7.35
C LYS A 42 23.79 -9.67 -7.05
N ILE A 43 23.46 -8.90 -6.00
CA ILE A 43 22.08 -8.75 -5.54
C ILE A 43 21.82 -7.36 -4.97
N VAL A 44 20.65 -6.80 -5.32
CA VAL A 44 20.03 -5.66 -4.64
C VAL A 44 18.74 -6.11 -3.99
N VAL A 45 18.54 -5.82 -2.71
CA VAL A 45 17.26 -6.07 -2.03
C VAL A 45 16.66 -4.75 -1.56
N ARG A 46 15.48 -4.45 -2.05
CA ARG A 46 14.70 -3.32 -1.53
C ARG A 46 13.99 -3.74 -0.24
N ALA A 47 14.32 -3.11 0.88
CA ALA A 47 13.68 -3.32 2.17
C ALA A 47 12.28 -2.68 2.22
N GLY A 48 11.29 -3.31 1.59
CA GLY A 48 9.89 -2.86 1.52
C GLY A 48 9.14 -3.47 0.35
N ALA A 49 7.88 -3.06 0.13
CA ALA A 49 6.97 -3.68 -0.83
C ALA A 49 7.08 -3.12 -2.27
N GLY A 50 7.33 -1.82 -2.45
CA GLY A 50 7.58 -1.25 -3.78
C GLY A 50 9.06 -1.34 -4.16
N TYR A 51 9.39 -1.24 -5.43
CA TYR A 51 10.78 -1.26 -5.94
C TYR A 51 10.96 -0.28 -7.11
N ASP A 52 10.12 0.73 -7.19
CA ASP A 52 10.11 1.76 -8.25
C ASP A 52 11.40 2.62 -8.26
N ASN A 53 12.19 2.55 -7.19
CA ASN A 53 13.48 3.23 -7.04
C ASN A 53 14.67 2.43 -7.59
N ILE A 54 14.45 1.26 -8.21
CA ILE A 54 15.50 0.40 -8.77
C ILE A 54 15.28 0.23 -10.27
N ASP A 55 16.29 0.53 -11.07
CA ASP A 55 16.28 0.27 -12.52
C ASP A 55 16.47 -1.22 -12.80
N LEU A 56 15.35 -1.91 -13.04
CA LEU A 56 15.35 -3.36 -13.31
C LEU A 56 16.04 -3.72 -14.62
N ASN A 57 15.98 -2.84 -15.62
CA ASN A 57 16.62 -3.09 -16.92
C ASN A 57 18.16 -3.01 -16.80
N ALA A 58 18.65 -1.98 -16.12
CA ALA A 58 20.08 -1.86 -15.83
C ALA A 58 20.59 -3.02 -14.98
N ALA A 59 19.84 -3.42 -13.94
CA ALA A 59 20.18 -4.59 -13.11
C ALA A 59 20.26 -5.87 -13.95
N THR A 60 19.27 -6.13 -14.82
CA THR A 60 19.25 -7.30 -15.68
C THR A 60 20.43 -7.31 -16.67
N ALA A 61 20.74 -6.17 -17.28
CA ALA A 61 21.89 -6.02 -18.20
C ALA A 61 23.22 -6.33 -17.51
N LYS A 62 23.34 -6.08 -16.20
CA LYS A 62 24.54 -6.39 -15.40
C LYS A 62 24.48 -7.79 -14.74
N GLY A 63 23.43 -8.57 -14.93
CA GLY A 63 23.24 -9.87 -14.29
C GLY A 63 22.99 -9.81 -12.79
N VAL A 64 22.58 -8.65 -12.26
CA VAL A 64 22.32 -8.44 -10.84
C VAL A 64 20.88 -8.86 -10.51
N CYS A 65 20.72 -9.72 -9.50
CA CYS A 65 19.40 -10.11 -9.00
C CYS A 65 18.77 -8.95 -8.20
N VAL A 66 17.52 -8.61 -8.49
CA VAL A 66 16.76 -7.63 -7.69
C VAL A 66 15.64 -8.34 -6.96
N MET A 67 15.61 -8.17 -5.64
CA MET A 67 14.54 -8.68 -4.78
C MET A 67 13.92 -7.56 -3.93
N TYR A 68 12.75 -7.84 -3.36
CA TYR A 68 12.04 -6.93 -2.45
C TYR A 68 11.50 -7.72 -1.24
N THR A 69 11.00 -7.03 -0.22
CA THR A 69 10.48 -7.68 0.99
C THR A 69 8.97 -7.52 1.11
N PRO A 70 8.17 -8.35 0.40
CA PRO A 70 6.72 -8.24 0.43
C PRO A 70 6.18 -8.57 1.82
N GLY A 71 5.10 -7.89 2.21
CA GLY A 71 4.31 -8.21 3.40
C GLY A 71 4.87 -7.73 4.74
N GLN A 72 6.10 -7.21 4.80
CA GLN A 72 6.74 -6.83 6.06
C GLN A 72 6.11 -5.59 6.73
N ASN A 73 5.47 -4.74 5.96
CA ASN A 73 4.75 -3.55 6.40
C ASN A 73 3.21 -3.69 6.37
N SER A 74 2.70 -4.85 5.97
CA SER A 74 1.26 -5.02 5.70
C SER A 74 0.38 -4.85 6.93
N ASN A 75 0.89 -5.24 8.10
CA ASN A 75 0.16 -5.04 9.35
C ASN A 75 0.07 -3.56 9.72
N ALA A 76 1.17 -2.82 9.60
CA ALA A 76 1.20 -1.37 9.88
C ALA A 76 0.23 -0.61 8.96
N GLU A 77 0.21 -0.94 7.65
CA GLU A 77 -0.77 -0.35 6.71
C GLU A 77 -2.22 -0.68 7.10
N ALA A 78 -2.48 -1.92 7.52
CA ALA A 78 -3.80 -2.33 7.95
C ALA A 78 -4.26 -1.64 9.26
N GLU A 79 -3.35 -1.42 10.20
CA GLU A 79 -3.65 -0.65 11.42
C GLU A 79 -3.97 0.82 11.09
N LEU A 80 -3.24 1.43 10.14
CA LEU A 80 -3.53 2.78 9.69
C LEU A 80 -4.92 2.91 9.05
N VAL A 81 -5.38 1.89 8.28
CA VAL A 81 -6.76 1.84 7.75
C VAL A 81 -7.75 2.06 8.87
N PHE A 82 -7.63 1.32 9.99
CA PHE A 82 -8.55 1.45 11.12
C PHE A 82 -8.34 2.74 11.91
N GLY A 83 -7.11 3.22 12.05
CA GLY A 83 -6.83 4.52 12.67
C GLY A 83 -7.56 5.66 11.95
N MET A 84 -7.45 5.73 10.62
CA MET A 84 -8.15 6.73 9.81
C MET A 84 -9.68 6.52 9.80
N THR A 85 -10.12 5.26 9.75
CA THR A 85 -11.54 4.93 9.80
C THR A 85 -12.17 5.40 11.11
N ILE A 86 -11.56 5.08 12.26
CA ILE A 86 -12.05 5.49 13.58
C ILE A 86 -12.05 7.01 13.72
N LEU A 87 -10.99 7.68 13.28
CA LEU A 87 -10.93 9.14 13.26
C LEU A 87 -12.13 9.73 12.52
N MET A 88 -12.45 9.21 11.34
CA MET A 88 -13.53 9.71 10.49
C MET A 88 -14.91 9.44 11.09
N ILE A 89 -15.22 8.19 11.46
CA ILE A 89 -16.56 7.80 11.96
C ILE A 89 -16.84 8.35 13.37
N ARG A 90 -15.82 8.80 14.10
CA ARG A 90 -15.94 9.49 15.39
C ARG A 90 -15.80 10.99 15.25
N ASN A 91 -16.09 11.54 14.07
CA ASN A 91 -16.11 12.97 13.78
C ASN A 91 -14.84 13.71 14.22
N HIS A 92 -13.67 13.13 13.94
CA HIS A 92 -12.35 13.66 14.35
C HIS A 92 -12.24 13.91 15.87
N PHE A 93 -13.00 13.16 16.68
CA PHE A 93 -13.05 13.30 18.16
C PHE A 93 -13.43 14.72 18.64
N ASN A 94 -14.30 15.40 17.89
CA ASN A 94 -14.70 16.79 18.15
C ASN A 94 -15.77 16.94 19.25
N GLY A 95 -16.12 15.87 19.96
CA GLY A 95 -17.14 15.86 21.03
C GLY A 95 -18.56 15.56 20.56
N THR A 96 -18.82 15.43 19.25
CA THR A 96 -20.13 15.03 18.74
C THR A 96 -20.26 13.51 18.62
N SER A 97 -21.51 13.02 18.59
CA SER A 97 -21.77 11.57 18.47
C SER A 97 -21.40 11.07 17.08
N GLY A 98 -20.54 10.06 17.03
CA GLY A 98 -20.17 9.30 15.83
C GLY A 98 -20.93 7.98 15.73
N THR A 99 -20.37 7.02 14.96
CA THR A 99 -20.92 5.67 14.77
C THR A 99 -19.88 4.61 15.19
N GLU A 100 -20.32 3.34 15.29
CA GLU A 100 -19.49 2.19 15.62
C GLU A 100 -19.15 1.38 14.37
N LEU A 101 -18.10 0.56 14.45
CA LEU A 101 -17.73 -0.41 13.41
C LEU A 101 -18.49 -1.72 13.52
N LYS A 102 -18.89 -2.11 14.74
CA LYS A 102 -19.57 -3.39 15.01
C LYS A 102 -20.81 -3.57 14.13
N GLY A 103 -20.88 -4.73 13.46
CA GLY A 103 -21.97 -5.10 12.56
C GLY A 103 -22.00 -4.31 11.24
N LYS A 104 -20.98 -3.48 10.95
CA LYS A 104 -20.87 -2.78 9.66
C LYS A 104 -20.16 -3.65 8.63
N LYS A 105 -20.47 -3.40 7.36
CA LYS A 105 -19.89 -4.14 6.23
C LYS A 105 -18.65 -3.42 5.71
N LEU A 106 -17.52 -4.14 5.71
CA LEU A 106 -16.26 -3.69 5.13
C LEU A 106 -15.98 -4.46 3.84
N GLY A 107 -15.84 -3.75 2.74
CA GLY A 107 -15.36 -4.27 1.46
C GLY A 107 -13.86 -4.07 1.32
N ILE A 108 -13.16 -5.12 0.96
CA ILE A 108 -11.71 -5.11 0.70
C ILE A 108 -11.51 -5.28 -0.81
N HIS A 109 -11.04 -4.23 -1.47
CA HIS A 109 -10.72 -4.27 -2.90
C HIS A 109 -9.25 -4.62 -3.10
N ALA A 110 -8.98 -5.84 -3.51
CA ALA A 110 -7.77 -6.65 -3.55
C ALA A 110 -7.39 -7.30 -2.21
N TYR A 111 -7.26 -8.64 -2.25
CA TYR A 111 -7.08 -9.48 -1.07
C TYR A 111 -5.64 -10.03 -0.96
N GLY A 112 -4.66 -9.11 -1.13
CA GLY A 112 -3.24 -9.38 -0.93
C GLY A 112 -2.84 -9.36 0.56
N GLN A 113 -1.54 -9.14 0.84
CA GLN A 113 -1.01 -9.14 2.22
C GLN A 113 -1.65 -8.05 3.11
N VAL A 114 -1.87 -6.84 2.58
CA VAL A 114 -2.53 -5.77 3.35
C VAL A 114 -4.00 -6.10 3.55
N GLY A 115 -4.73 -6.46 2.49
CA GLY A 115 -6.16 -6.80 2.57
C GLY A 115 -6.46 -7.91 3.58
N ARG A 116 -5.62 -8.94 3.67
CA ARG A 116 -5.73 -10.01 4.67
C ARG A 116 -5.53 -9.52 6.11
N ASN A 117 -4.58 -8.63 6.33
CA ASN A 117 -4.40 -8.00 7.65
C ASN A 117 -5.57 -7.10 8.01
N VAL A 118 -6.10 -6.34 7.04
CA VAL A 118 -7.33 -5.54 7.23
C VAL A 118 -8.50 -6.44 7.61
N ALA A 119 -8.71 -7.55 6.91
CA ALA A 119 -9.76 -8.52 7.25
C ALA A 119 -9.61 -9.07 8.67
N ARG A 120 -8.37 -9.43 9.07
CA ARG A 120 -8.08 -9.92 10.42
C ARG A 120 -8.44 -8.91 11.50
N ILE A 121 -8.07 -7.64 11.30
CA ILE A 121 -8.34 -6.56 12.27
C ILE A 121 -9.85 -6.23 12.29
N ALA A 122 -10.51 -6.19 11.11
CA ALA A 122 -11.95 -5.94 10.98
C ALA A 122 -12.80 -6.90 11.82
N LYS A 123 -12.41 -8.17 11.85
CA LYS A 123 -13.07 -9.18 12.68
C LYS A 123 -12.95 -8.90 14.17
N GLY A 124 -11.83 -8.32 14.62
CA GLY A 124 -11.68 -7.86 16.00
C GLY A 124 -12.63 -6.72 16.38
N PHE A 125 -13.19 -6.04 15.40
CA PHE A 125 -14.26 -5.04 15.55
C PHE A 125 -15.67 -5.60 15.31
N ASP A 126 -15.82 -6.92 15.19
CA ASP A 126 -17.11 -7.58 14.86
C ASP A 126 -17.73 -7.03 13.55
N MET A 127 -16.93 -6.69 12.55
CA MET A 127 -17.41 -6.28 11.23
C MET A 127 -17.71 -7.49 10.35
N GLU A 128 -18.67 -7.34 9.43
CA GLU A 128 -18.88 -8.26 8.32
C GLU A 128 -17.89 -7.91 7.19
N VAL A 129 -17.05 -8.87 6.78
CA VAL A 129 -15.98 -8.62 5.82
C VAL A 129 -16.27 -9.27 4.48
N TYR A 130 -16.24 -8.48 3.43
CA TYR A 130 -16.38 -8.88 2.03
C TYR A 130 -15.09 -8.54 1.28
N ALA A 131 -14.75 -9.29 0.24
CA ALA A 131 -13.59 -8.99 -0.59
C ALA A 131 -13.84 -9.29 -2.06
N PHE A 132 -13.22 -8.49 -2.92
CA PHE A 132 -13.09 -8.72 -4.36
C PHE A 132 -11.62 -8.68 -4.75
N ASP A 133 -11.15 -9.74 -5.37
CA ASP A 133 -9.81 -9.83 -5.98
C ASP A 133 -9.85 -10.89 -7.08
N PRO A 134 -9.69 -10.50 -8.37
CA PRO A 134 -9.76 -11.45 -9.48
C PRO A 134 -8.59 -12.45 -9.53
N TYR A 135 -7.53 -12.21 -8.73
CA TYR A 135 -6.33 -13.04 -8.68
C TYR A 135 -6.26 -13.91 -7.40
N CYS A 136 -7.16 -13.70 -6.44
CA CYS A 136 -7.20 -14.49 -5.21
C CYS A 136 -8.35 -15.50 -5.26
N PRO A 137 -8.09 -16.81 -5.13
CA PRO A 137 -9.16 -17.81 -5.09
C PRO A 137 -10.13 -17.60 -3.93
N ASP A 138 -11.42 -17.79 -4.20
CA ASP A 138 -12.50 -17.64 -3.21
C ASP A 138 -12.32 -18.45 -1.94
N ASP A 139 -11.81 -19.68 -2.06
CA ASP A 139 -11.58 -20.58 -0.92
C ASP A 139 -10.53 -20.03 0.07
N VAL A 140 -9.58 -19.25 -0.41
CA VAL A 140 -8.61 -18.54 0.43
C VAL A 140 -9.33 -17.48 1.28
N MET A 141 -10.20 -16.68 0.68
CA MET A 141 -11.00 -15.68 1.39
C MET A 141 -11.95 -16.33 2.40
N LYS A 142 -12.66 -17.39 1.97
CA LYS A 142 -13.58 -18.16 2.82
C LYS A 142 -12.88 -18.79 4.03
N LYS A 143 -11.68 -19.33 3.84
CA LYS A 143 -10.86 -19.88 4.93
C LYS A 143 -10.51 -18.81 5.98
N ASP A 144 -10.26 -17.60 5.52
CA ASP A 144 -10.02 -16.45 6.40
C ASP A 144 -11.34 -15.88 6.97
N GLY A 145 -12.51 -16.51 6.70
CA GLY A 145 -13.85 -16.09 7.12
C GLY A 145 -14.26 -14.74 6.53
N VAL A 146 -13.88 -14.51 5.28
CA VAL A 146 -14.25 -13.35 4.45
C VAL A 146 -15.19 -13.82 3.35
N THR A 147 -16.23 -13.06 3.06
CA THR A 147 -17.18 -13.37 1.99
C THR A 147 -16.65 -12.84 0.66
N PRO A 148 -16.25 -13.71 -0.29
CA PRO A 148 -15.90 -13.26 -1.61
C PRO A 148 -17.13 -12.77 -2.37
N VAL A 149 -16.97 -11.74 -3.20
CA VAL A 149 -18.00 -11.25 -4.12
C VAL A 149 -17.50 -11.34 -5.56
N ALA A 150 -18.44 -11.43 -6.51
CA ALA A 150 -18.11 -11.74 -7.90
C ALA A 150 -17.55 -10.55 -8.69
N SER A 151 -17.78 -9.32 -8.23
CA SER A 151 -17.32 -8.12 -8.92
C SER A 151 -17.08 -6.94 -7.97
N ALA A 152 -16.37 -5.92 -8.48
CA ALA A 152 -16.18 -4.67 -7.77
C ALA A 152 -17.53 -3.97 -7.54
N GLU A 153 -18.45 -3.98 -8.50
CA GLU A 153 -19.77 -3.37 -8.37
C GLU A 153 -20.56 -4.01 -7.21
N GLU A 154 -20.50 -5.32 -7.07
CA GLU A 154 -21.14 -6.02 -5.95
C GLU A 154 -20.53 -5.62 -4.61
N LEU A 155 -19.19 -5.49 -4.54
CA LEU A 155 -18.48 -5.03 -3.35
C LEU A 155 -18.97 -3.65 -2.91
N TYR A 156 -18.97 -2.68 -3.85
CA TYR A 156 -19.34 -1.29 -3.56
C TYR A 156 -20.83 -1.16 -3.23
N LYS A 157 -21.69 -1.92 -3.88
CA LYS A 157 -23.12 -1.94 -3.58
C LYS A 157 -23.44 -2.52 -2.20
N THR A 158 -22.63 -3.48 -1.75
CA THR A 158 -22.87 -4.23 -0.51
C THR A 158 -22.29 -3.52 0.71
N CYS A 159 -21.12 -2.85 0.58
CA CYS A 159 -20.31 -2.41 1.70
C CYS A 159 -20.38 -0.91 1.92
N GLN A 160 -20.68 -0.49 3.15
CA GLN A 160 -20.67 0.91 3.56
C GLN A 160 -19.24 1.46 3.65
N PHE A 161 -18.29 0.64 4.07
CA PHE A 161 -16.86 0.94 4.10
C PHE A 161 -16.14 0.15 3.01
N VAL A 162 -15.33 0.82 2.19
CA VAL A 162 -14.51 0.16 1.16
C VAL A 162 -13.06 0.59 1.32
N SER A 163 -12.16 -0.39 1.49
CA SER A 163 -10.73 -0.18 1.62
C SER A 163 -10.00 -0.68 0.37
N LEU A 164 -9.18 0.20 -0.22
CA LEU A 164 -8.46 -0.04 -1.46
C LEU A 164 -7.05 -0.55 -1.18
N HIS A 165 -6.70 -1.69 -1.81
CA HIS A 165 -5.37 -2.30 -1.75
C HIS A 165 -4.87 -2.74 -3.14
N ILE A 166 -5.51 -2.24 -4.19
CA ILE A 166 -5.17 -2.53 -5.59
C ILE A 166 -3.87 -1.80 -6.00
N PRO A 167 -2.98 -2.44 -6.78
CA PRO A 167 -1.84 -1.76 -7.37
C PRO A 167 -2.27 -0.77 -8.45
N ALA A 168 -1.44 0.21 -8.76
CA ALA A 168 -1.66 1.09 -9.91
C ALA A 168 -1.04 0.46 -11.16
N THR A 169 -1.87 -0.18 -11.98
CA THR A 169 -1.51 -0.75 -13.29
C THR A 169 -2.25 0.00 -14.40
N ALA A 170 -1.98 -0.33 -15.65
CA ALA A 170 -2.74 0.22 -16.78
C ALA A 170 -4.26 -0.06 -16.67
N GLU A 171 -4.64 -1.20 -16.08
CA GLU A 171 -6.03 -1.63 -15.91
C GLU A 171 -6.71 -0.98 -14.70
N THR A 172 -5.96 -0.72 -13.63
CA THR A 172 -6.50 -0.23 -12.36
C THR A 172 -6.41 1.28 -12.21
N LYS A 173 -5.62 1.97 -13.03
CA LYS A 173 -5.60 3.44 -13.05
C LYS A 173 -6.99 3.98 -13.36
N GLN A 174 -7.46 4.91 -12.50
CA GLN A 174 -8.77 5.56 -12.61
C GLN A 174 -9.96 4.58 -12.68
N SER A 175 -9.76 3.33 -12.25
CA SER A 175 -10.85 2.34 -12.21
C SER A 175 -11.87 2.64 -11.11
N ILE A 176 -11.47 3.34 -10.06
CA ILE A 176 -12.36 3.79 -9.00
C ILE A 176 -12.96 5.12 -9.41
N ASN A 177 -14.12 5.05 -10.00
CA ASN A 177 -14.82 6.14 -10.67
C ASN A 177 -16.25 6.34 -10.12
N TYR A 178 -16.98 7.30 -10.66
CA TYR A 178 -18.34 7.63 -10.23
C TYR A 178 -19.29 6.43 -10.29
N SER A 179 -19.17 5.58 -11.30
CA SER A 179 -20.03 4.39 -11.45
C SER A 179 -19.93 3.44 -10.27
N LEU A 180 -18.73 3.23 -9.72
CA LEU A 180 -18.54 2.44 -8.51
C LEU A 180 -18.91 3.21 -7.25
N LEU A 181 -18.45 4.45 -7.10
CA LEU A 181 -18.64 5.23 -5.88
C LEU A 181 -20.12 5.53 -5.61
N SER A 182 -20.92 5.74 -6.65
CA SER A 182 -22.35 5.99 -6.53
C SER A 182 -23.16 4.79 -6.03
N LEU A 183 -22.63 3.56 -6.16
CA LEU A 183 -23.27 2.34 -5.67
C LEU A 183 -23.18 2.20 -4.15
N MET A 184 -22.23 2.87 -3.49
CA MET A 184 -21.99 2.68 -2.05
C MET A 184 -23.20 3.10 -1.22
N PRO A 185 -23.56 2.32 -0.17
CA PRO A 185 -24.67 2.60 0.72
C PRO A 185 -24.55 3.97 1.42
N LYS A 186 -25.66 4.42 2.03
CA LYS A 186 -25.66 5.67 2.80
C LYS A 186 -24.63 5.63 3.95
N GLY A 187 -23.94 6.76 4.18
CA GLY A 187 -22.87 6.88 5.17
C GLY A 187 -21.58 6.21 4.71
N ALA A 188 -21.34 6.24 3.40
CA ALA A 188 -20.17 5.61 2.78
C ALA A 188 -18.85 6.22 3.24
N LEU A 189 -17.85 5.36 3.44
CA LEU A 189 -16.46 5.75 3.65
C LEU A 189 -15.56 4.97 2.70
N LEU A 190 -14.87 5.69 1.81
CA LEU A 190 -13.81 5.17 0.98
C LEU A 190 -12.45 5.37 1.68
N ILE A 191 -11.66 4.30 1.80
CA ILE A 191 -10.34 4.32 2.46
C ILE A 191 -9.28 3.94 1.42
N ASN A 192 -8.28 4.80 1.21
CA ASN A 192 -7.21 4.54 0.25
C ASN A 192 -5.82 4.58 0.91
N THR A 193 -5.26 3.40 1.17
CA THR A 193 -3.85 3.25 1.56
C THR A 193 -3.00 2.68 0.42
N ALA A 194 -3.59 2.50 -0.76
CA ALA A 194 -2.93 1.91 -1.93
C ALA A 194 -2.15 2.96 -2.75
N ARG A 195 -2.80 3.52 -3.78
CA ARG A 195 -2.22 4.50 -4.70
C ARG A 195 -3.28 5.53 -5.10
N LYS A 196 -2.89 6.81 -5.25
CA LYS A 196 -3.83 7.86 -5.70
C LYS A 196 -4.30 7.65 -7.13
N GLU A 197 -3.45 7.12 -7.97
CA GLU A 197 -3.68 6.89 -9.40
C GLU A 197 -4.83 5.93 -9.70
N VAL A 198 -5.26 5.12 -8.74
CA VAL A 198 -6.38 4.19 -8.95
C VAL A 198 -7.74 4.88 -8.93
N ILE A 199 -7.80 6.10 -8.37
CA ILE A 199 -9.04 6.89 -8.27
C ILE A 199 -9.09 7.92 -9.40
N TYR A 200 -10.25 8.07 -10.04
CA TYR A 200 -10.55 9.18 -10.91
C TYR A 200 -10.96 10.38 -10.04
N GLU A 201 -10.06 11.35 -9.88
CA GLU A 201 -10.18 12.39 -8.86
C GLU A 201 -11.35 13.35 -9.10
N GLU A 202 -11.72 13.62 -10.38
CA GLU A 202 -12.90 14.42 -10.72
C GLU A 202 -14.20 13.73 -10.26
N ASP A 203 -14.29 12.42 -10.43
CA ASP A 203 -15.46 11.64 -9.99
C ASP A 203 -15.53 11.56 -8.47
N LEU A 204 -14.38 11.48 -7.78
CA LEU A 204 -14.33 11.59 -6.33
C LEU A 204 -14.82 12.94 -5.82
N ALA A 205 -14.39 14.04 -6.45
CA ALA A 205 -14.88 15.38 -6.11
C ALA A 205 -16.39 15.50 -6.34
N ARG A 206 -16.87 14.99 -7.48
CA ARG A 206 -18.28 14.97 -7.83
C ARG A 206 -19.14 14.22 -6.82
N ILE A 207 -18.74 12.99 -6.42
CA ILE A 207 -19.52 12.20 -5.45
C ILE A 207 -19.56 12.88 -4.07
N LEU A 208 -18.45 13.51 -3.65
CA LEU A 208 -18.39 14.28 -2.41
C LEU A 208 -19.30 15.52 -2.46
N GLU A 209 -19.52 16.13 -3.63
CA GLU A 209 -20.42 17.26 -3.82
C GLU A 209 -21.89 16.84 -3.80
N GLU A 210 -22.23 15.76 -4.49
CA GLU A 210 -23.60 15.24 -4.59
C GLU A 210 -24.07 14.53 -3.29
N ARG A 211 -23.16 13.94 -2.52
CA ARG A 211 -23.46 13.14 -1.32
C ARG A 211 -22.80 13.69 -0.07
N THR A 212 -23.58 14.38 0.75
CA THR A 212 -23.10 14.93 2.04
C THR A 212 -22.75 13.86 3.08
N ASP A 213 -23.21 12.63 2.88
CA ASP A 213 -22.96 11.46 3.71
C ASP A 213 -21.74 10.63 3.26
N PHE A 214 -21.08 11.04 2.17
CA PHE A 214 -19.90 10.36 1.64
C PHE A 214 -18.62 10.93 2.28
N HIS A 215 -17.71 10.04 2.68
CA HIS A 215 -16.45 10.39 3.30
C HIS A 215 -15.27 9.73 2.55
N TYR A 216 -14.12 10.39 2.59
CA TYR A 216 -12.90 9.86 1.97
C TYR A 216 -11.68 10.06 2.88
N VAL A 217 -10.91 9.00 3.10
CA VAL A 217 -9.64 9.07 3.83
C VAL A 217 -8.52 8.42 3.02
N ALA A 218 -7.32 9.00 3.04
CA ALA A 218 -6.19 8.43 2.32
C ALA A 218 -4.83 8.64 2.99
N ASP A 219 -3.99 7.61 2.92
CA ASP A 219 -2.56 7.68 3.28
C ASP A 219 -1.72 8.33 2.17
N VAL A 220 -2.25 8.35 0.95
CA VAL A 220 -1.63 9.05 -0.18
C VAL A 220 -2.59 10.13 -0.64
N ALA A 221 -2.25 11.38 -0.32
CA ALA A 221 -3.08 12.51 -0.68
C ALA A 221 -3.32 12.57 -2.21
N PRO A 222 -4.56 12.78 -2.66
CA PRO A 222 -4.87 13.00 -4.07
C PRO A 222 -4.22 14.30 -4.57
N THR A 223 -4.12 14.47 -5.89
CA THR A 223 -3.54 15.68 -6.47
C THR A 223 -4.36 16.93 -6.10
N ILE A 224 -5.67 16.77 -5.97
CA ILE A 224 -6.63 17.82 -5.61
C ILE A 224 -6.90 17.93 -4.10
N ALA A 225 -5.99 17.43 -3.25
CA ALA A 225 -6.19 17.34 -1.79
C ALA A 225 -6.59 18.66 -1.13
N ASP A 226 -5.95 19.75 -1.50
CA ASP A 226 -6.24 21.07 -0.90
C ASP A 226 -7.64 21.56 -1.29
N THR A 227 -8.04 21.39 -2.54
CA THR A 227 -9.40 21.68 -3.01
C THR A 227 -10.44 20.84 -2.27
N LEU A 228 -10.17 19.55 -2.06
CA LEU A 228 -11.08 18.67 -1.33
C LEU A 228 -11.21 19.08 0.15
N LYS A 229 -10.11 19.44 0.80
CA LYS A 229 -10.14 19.92 2.20
C LYS A 229 -10.92 21.23 2.34
N GLU A 230 -10.69 22.18 1.43
CA GLU A 230 -11.38 23.47 1.44
C GLU A 230 -12.90 23.31 1.26
N LYS A 231 -13.31 22.49 0.28
CA LYS A 231 -14.74 22.31 -0.05
C LYS A 231 -15.48 21.41 0.94
N PHE A 232 -14.84 20.35 1.44
CA PHE A 232 -15.54 19.27 2.14
C PHE A 232 -15.14 19.12 3.62
N GLY A 233 -14.12 19.86 4.06
CA GLY A 233 -13.74 19.94 5.47
C GLY A 233 -13.51 18.57 6.11
N ASN A 234 -14.21 18.30 7.19
CA ASN A 234 -14.07 17.07 7.98
C ASN A 234 -14.59 15.79 7.29
N ARG A 235 -15.15 15.89 6.08
CA ARG A 235 -15.55 14.70 5.31
C ARG A 235 -14.38 14.05 4.59
N VAL A 236 -13.20 14.70 4.57
CA VAL A 236 -11.98 14.15 3.99
C VAL A 236 -10.83 14.23 4.97
N PHE A 237 -9.94 13.24 4.93
CA PHE A 237 -8.71 13.23 5.72
C PHE A 237 -7.56 12.64 4.91
N PHE A 238 -6.42 13.31 4.93
CA PHE A 238 -5.19 12.84 4.28
C PHE A 238 -4.03 12.92 5.25
N THR A 239 -3.23 11.85 5.32
CA THR A 239 -1.97 11.91 6.05
C THR A 239 -1.02 12.93 5.41
N PRO A 240 -0.16 13.61 6.17
CA PRO A 240 0.72 14.66 5.62
C PRO A 240 1.79 14.11 4.68
N LYS A 241 2.06 12.81 4.76
CA LYS A 241 2.94 12.03 3.89
C LYS A 241 2.53 10.57 4.01
N LYS A 242 3.03 9.69 3.13
CA LYS A 242 2.77 8.25 3.23
C LYS A 242 3.24 7.69 4.58
N MET A 243 2.29 7.25 5.40
CA MET A 243 2.48 6.80 6.79
C MET A 243 2.33 5.29 7.00
N GLY A 244 1.65 4.59 6.08
CA GLY A 244 1.25 3.19 6.25
C GLY A 244 2.37 2.23 6.65
N ALA A 245 3.59 2.48 6.18
CA ALA A 245 4.77 1.67 6.52
C ALA A 245 5.70 2.35 7.56
N GLN A 246 5.29 3.45 8.18
CA GLN A 246 6.14 4.26 9.08
C GLN A 246 5.98 3.81 10.54
N THR A 247 6.26 2.55 10.82
CA THR A 247 6.38 2.00 12.18
C THR A 247 7.77 1.42 12.39
N ALA A 248 8.21 1.38 13.65
CA ALA A 248 9.50 0.79 14.02
C ALA A 248 9.55 -0.70 13.61
N GLU A 249 8.49 -1.42 13.87
CA GLU A 249 8.34 -2.85 13.57
C GLU A 249 8.40 -3.13 12.05
N ALA A 250 7.69 -2.36 11.23
CA ALA A 250 7.72 -2.50 9.78
C ALA A 250 9.13 -2.26 9.21
N ASN A 251 9.86 -1.28 9.77
CA ASN A 251 11.23 -0.99 9.37
C ASN A 251 12.19 -2.12 9.76
N ILE A 252 12.11 -2.59 11.01
CA ILE A 252 12.93 -3.69 11.51
C ILE A 252 12.66 -4.97 10.72
N ASN A 253 11.39 -5.34 10.53
CA ASN A 253 11.00 -6.55 9.80
C ASN A 253 11.48 -6.52 8.35
N ALA A 254 11.33 -5.38 7.67
CA ALA A 254 11.82 -5.23 6.29
C ALA A 254 13.35 -5.34 6.21
N GLY A 255 14.07 -4.76 7.15
CA GLY A 255 15.55 -4.87 7.23
C GLY A 255 16.01 -6.31 7.47
N ILE A 256 15.41 -7.01 8.44
CA ILE A 256 15.72 -8.42 8.72
C ILE A 256 15.41 -9.30 7.51
N ALA A 257 14.25 -9.10 6.87
CA ALA A 257 13.87 -9.86 5.68
C ALA A 257 14.86 -9.62 4.52
N ALA A 258 15.26 -8.36 4.29
CA ALA A 258 16.24 -8.02 3.26
C ALA A 258 17.61 -8.66 3.52
N ALA A 259 18.08 -8.62 4.77
CA ALA A 259 19.33 -9.26 5.15
C ALA A 259 19.29 -10.79 4.92
N ARG A 260 18.18 -11.45 5.32
CA ARG A 260 17.98 -12.90 5.10
C ARG A 260 17.96 -13.25 3.61
N GLN A 261 17.28 -12.46 2.79
CA GLN A 261 17.24 -12.67 1.34
C GLN A 261 18.63 -12.49 0.71
N SER A 262 19.37 -11.43 1.09
CA SER A 262 20.71 -11.20 0.59
C SER A 262 21.66 -12.37 0.92
N VAL A 263 21.63 -12.84 2.17
CA VAL A 263 22.45 -13.98 2.60
C VAL A 263 22.02 -15.28 1.90
N GLY A 264 20.71 -15.55 1.79
CA GLY A 264 20.21 -16.74 1.12
C GLY A 264 20.59 -16.78 -0.37
N TYR A 265 20.52 -15.62 -1.06
CA TYR A 265 20.96 -15.57 -2.44
C TYR A 265 22.47 -15.75 -2.60
N LEU A 266 23.29 -15.05 -1.82
CA LEU A 266 24.74 -15.10 -1.94
C LEU A 266 25.33 -16.48 -1.54
N LYS A 267 24.68 -17.21 -0.63
CA LYS A 267 25.11 -18.54 -0.19
C LYS A 267 24.52 -19.68 -1.01
N ASP A 268 23.22 -19.61 -1.27
CA ASP A 268 22.43 -20.76 -1.72
C ASP A 268 21.71 -20.49 -3.05
N GLY A 269 21.84 -19.30 -3.64
CA GLY A 269 21.19 -18.91 -4.89
C GLY A 269 19.65 -18.75 -4.79
N ILE A 270 19.11 -18.57 -3.57
CA ILE A 270 17.67 -18.46 -3.34
C ILE A 270 17.17 -17.10 -3.84
N ASP A 271 16.33 -17.10 -4.89
CA ASP A 271 15.81 -15.89 -5.55
C ASP A 271 14.26 -15.78 -5.53
N LYS A 272 13.62 -16.34 -4.50
CA LYS A 272 12.15 -16.44 -4.37
C LYS A 272 11.38 -15.15 -4.65
N PHE A 273 11.95 -14.01 -4.31
CA PHE A 273 11.31 -12.69 -4.45
C PHE A 273 11.96 -11.83 -5.54
N ARG A 274 12.59 -12.47 -6.52
CA ARG A 274 13.21 -11.80 -7.64
C ARG A 274 12.16 -11.14 -8.54
N VAL A 275 12.41 -9.87 -8.94
CA VAL A 275 11.52 -9.05 -9.75
C VAL A 275 12.04 -8.77 -11.16
N ASN A 276 13.33 -8.98 -11.40
CA ASN A 276 13.93 -8.86 -12.72
C ASN A 276 14.34 -10.26 -13.25
N LYS A 277 13.72 -10.68 -14.36
CA LYS A 277 14.01 -11.96 -15.03
C LYS A 277 14.52 -11.72 -16.43
#